data_816ad329fe39b4fffb9ac14cb7d6c970
#
_entry.id   816ad329fe39b4fffb9ac14cb7d6c970
#
_cell.length_a   1.000
_cell.length_b   1.000
_cell.length_c   1.000
_cell.angle_alpha   90.00
_cell.angle_beta   90.00
_cell.angle_gamma   90.00
#
_symmetry.space_group_name_H-M   'P 1'
#
loop_
_entity.id
_entity.type
_entity.pdbx_description
1 polymer ?
#
loop_
_entity_poly.entity_id
_entity_poly.type
_entity_poly.pdbx_seq_one_letter_code
_entity_poly.pdbx_strand_id
1 'polypeptide(L)'
;MLSCLESFTSSFILPPSSLLFMRAYLPEYELKTPRDMGEALEVLATAPGVWKPFAGGTDLMVLFEAGRLAHRQFLNIRNLRELRGIEVSAEHVTLGALVTYTDVRQSEVLQSEFPLLCRAASETGGLAIQNRGTLGGNIVNASPAADSPPALLVYDAELELLSSTGSRRVSYQEFHTGYKQLMMRPEELLGRIRLPRRPGGLRHYYRKVGTRKAQAISKICFAGVGRSRAGRIEEIRIALGSVAPVPLRATKTEEVLTGQTIDAGLIKAGRDALSKEIVPIDDIRSTANYRLRVAANVLEDFLLQLQTQA
;
A
#
# COMPACT_ATOMS: atom_id res chain seq x y z
N MET A 1 -16.21 -72.01 11.77
CA MET A 1 -15.50 -71.82 10.50
C MET A 1 -14.80 -70.48 10.57
N LEU A 2 -13.48 -70.59 10.74
CA LEU A 2 -12.53 -69.47 10.74
C LEU A 2 -12.24 -69.02 9.32
N SER A 3 -11.86 -67.79 9.17
CA SER A 3 -10.96 -67.15 8.18
C SER A 3 -11.64 -65.90 7.56
N CYS A 4 -11.04 -64.79 7.34
CA CYS A 4 -9.71 -64.26 7.27
C CYS A 4 -9.82 -62.76 7.44
N LEU A 5 -9.20 -62.21 8.42
CA LEU A 5 -8.86 -60.78 8.50
C LEU A 5 -7.46 -60.65 7.92
N GLU A 6 -7.36 -60.26 6.64
CA GLU A 6 -6.10 -59.80 6.07
C GLU A 6 -5.96 -58.30 6.33
N SER A 7 -4.98 -57.97 7.17
CA SER A 7 -4.52 -56.62 7.47
C SER A 7 -3.78 -56.02 6.27
N PHE A 8 -4.31 -55.05 5.62
CA PHE A 8 -3.59 -54.17 4.68
C PHE A 8 -2.81 -53.12 5.47
N THR A 9 -1.59 -53.47 5.88
CA THR A 9 -0.55 -52.51 6.26
C THR A 9 0.23 -52.16 5.01
N SER A 10 -0.22 -51.18 4.25
CA SER A 10 0.56 -50.55 3.20
C SER A 10 1.52 -49.54 3.84
N SER A 11 2.72 -50.03 4.19
CA SER A 11 3.83 -49.14 4.57
C SER A 11 4.36 -48.46 3.30
N PHE A 12 4.01 -47.19 3.09
CA PHE A 12 4.67 -46.34 2.13
C PHE A 12 6.09 -46.02 2.61
N ILE A 13 7.01 -46.95 2.40
CA ILE A 13 8.45 -46.70 2.53
C ILE A 13 8.91 -46.16 1.17
N LEU A 14 9.05 -44.87 1.07
CA LEU A 14 9.72 -44.26 -0.08
C LEU A 14 11.19 -44.68 -0.09
N PRO A 15 11.74 -45.08 -1.24
CA PRO A 15 13.14 -45.50 -1.32
C PRO A 15 14.07 -44.33 -0.94
N PRO A 16 15.23 -44.60 -0.28
CA PRO A 16 16.16 -43.56 0.20
C PRO A 16 16.61 -42.57 -0.90
N SER A 17 16.63 -43.01 -2.14
CA SER A 17 16.96 -42.19 -3.30
C SER A 17 15.91 -41.06 -3.60
N SER A 18 14.65 -41.23 -3.18
CA SER A 18 13.61 -40.18 -3.36
C SER A 18 13.70 -39.06 -2.33
N LEU A 19 14.34 -39.31 -1.18
CA LEU A 19 14.59 -38.30 -0.15
C LEU A 19 15.71 -37.31 -0.55
N LEU A 20 16.63 -37.71 -1.43
CA LEU A 20 17.67 -36.79 -1.95
C LEU A 20 17.13 -35.73 -2.91
N PHE A 21 15.99 -35.97 -3.54
CA PHE A 21 15.32 -34.99 -4.42
C PHE A 21 14.26 -34.10 -3.72
N MET A 22 13.95 -34.38 -2.44
CA MET A 22 13.04 -33.58 -1.63
C MET A 22 13.73 -32.46 -0.82
N ARG A 23 15.03 -32.27 -0.94
CA ARG A 23 15.64 -31.01 -0.53
C ARG A 23 15.20 -29.96 -1.55
N ALA A 24 14.17 -29.16 -1.21
CA ALA A 24 13.92 -27.92 -1.92
C ALA A 24 15.27 -27.22 -2.07
N TYR A 25 15.77 -27.11 -3.30
CA TYR A 25 17.00 -26.38 -3.59
C TYR A 25 16.69 -24.92 -3.23
N LEU A 26 17.08 -24.53 -2.03
CA LEU A 26 17.02 -23.15 -1.61
C LEU A 26 18.23 -22.47 -2.25
N PRO A 27 18.01 -21.55 -3.19
CA PRO A 27 19.12 -20.81 -3.74
C PRO A 27 19.81 -20.02 -2.62
N GLU A 28 21.11 -19.82 -2.77
CA GLU A 28 21.87 -18.99 -1.86
C GLU A 28 21.39 -17.54 -1.87
N TYR A 29 21.11 -17.01 -0.70
CA TYR A 29 20.75 -15.61 -0.48
C TYR A 29 21.80 -14.96 0.39
N GLU A 30 22.20 -13.76 0.00
CA GLU A 30 23.12 -12.93 0.76
C GLU A 30 22.33 -11.86 1.51
N LEU A 31 22.55 -11.74 2.83
CA LEU A 31 21.91 -10.77 3.69
C LEU A 31 22.96 -9.93 4.39
N LYS A 32 23.16 -8.69 3.96
CA LYS A 32 24.03 -7.72 4.60
C LYS A 32 23.24 -6.88 5.59
N THR A 33 23.76 -6.76 6.83
CA THR A 33 23.13 -5.93 7.88
C THR A 33 24.04 -4.74 8.17
N PRO A 34 23.69 -3.53 7.75
CA PRO A 34 24.46 -2.33 8.02
C PRO A 34 24.35 -1.93 9.49
N ARG A 35 25.40 -1.33 10.03
CA ARG A 35 25.47 -0.86 11.42
C ARG A 35 24.62 0.39 11.65
N ASP A 36 24.57 1.27 10.65
CA ASP A 36 23.90 2.56 10.68
C ASP A 36 23.41 2.97 9.28
N MET A 37 22.75 4.12 9.19
CA MET A 37 22.24 4.66 7.94
C MET A 37 23.37 5.01 6.95
N GLY A 38 24.49 5.52 7.41
CA GLY A 38 25.64 5.88 6.55
C GLY A 38 26.15 4.66 5.79
N GLU A 39 26.39 3.54 6.50
CA GLU A 39 26.82 2.29 5.87
C GLU A 39 25.75 1.73 4.91
N ALA A 40 24.46 1.87 5.26
CA ALA A 40 23.39 1.41 4.36
C ALA A 40 23.40 2.18 3.04
N LEU A 41 23.50 3.51 3.09
CA LEU A 41 23.54 4.36 1.90
C LEU A 41 24.81 4.18 1.09
N GLU A 42 25.96 3.94 1.74
CA GLU A 42 27.22 3.64 1.07
C GLU A 42 27.15 2.32 0.29
N VAL A 43 26.56 1.28 0.88
CA VAL A 43 26.34 -0.01 0.21
C VAL A 43 25.46 0.16 -1.04
N LEU A 44 24.40 0.95 -0.96
CA LEU A 44 23.53 1.23 -2.10
C LEU A 44 24.24 2.05 -3.18
N ALA A 45 25.08 3.01 -2.77
CA ALA A 45 25.82 3.89 -3.69
C ALA A 45 26.97 3.17 -4.40
N THR A 46 27.68 2.25 -3.72
CA THR A 46 28.79 1.50 -4.31
C THR A 46 28.37 0.40 -5.27
N ALA A 47 27.15 -0.12 -5.09
CA ALA A 47 26.60 -1.19 -5.94
C ALA A 47 25.12 -0.92 -6.25
N PRO A 48 24.80 0.11 -7.08
CA PRO A 48 23.41 0.50 -7.38
C PRO A 48 22.61 -0.66 -8.01
N GLY A 49 21.43 -0.94 -7.41
CA GLY A 49 20.54 -2.00 -7.89
C GLY A 49 20.94 -3.44 -7.51
N VAL A 50 22.13 -3.66 -6.97
CA VAL A 50 22.61 -4.97 -6.53
C VAL A 50 21.97 -5.39 -5.20
N TRP A 51 21.84 -4.45 -4.27
CA TRP A 51 21.28 -4.72 -2.95
C TRP A 51 19.82 -4.25 -2.87
N LYS A 52 18.91 -5.19 -2.56
CA LYS A 52 17.51 -4.84 -2.35
C LYS A 52 17.22 -4.63 -0.87
N PRO A 53 16.69 -3.48 -0.45
CA PRO A 53 16.33 -3.25 0.94
C PRO A 53 15.33 -4.29 1.46
N PHE A 54 15.64 -4.89 2.61
CA PHE A 54 14.80 -5.84 3.34
C PHE A 54 14.29 -5.18 4.62
N ALA A 55 13.01 -4.78 4.60
CA ALA A 55 12.30 -4.16 5.73
C ALA A 55 11.44 -5.20 6.49
N GLY A 56 10.12 -5.09 6.46
CA GLY A 56 9.19 -6.04 7.10
C GLY A 56 9.26 -7.47 6.53
N GLY A 57 9.63 -7.62 5.27
CA GLY A 57 9.76 -8.90 4.58
C GLY A 57 8.45 -9.55 4.16
N THR A 58 7.30 -8.96 4.48
CA THR A 58 5.98 -9.59 4.32
C THR A 58 5.60 -9.89 2.87
N ASP A 59 6.09 -9.14 1.89
CA ASP A 59 5.92 -9.43 0.47
C ASP A 59 7.04 -10.34 -0.06
N LEU A 60 8.29 -10.09 0.35
CA LEU A 60 9.44 -10.86 -0.10
C LEU A 60 9.35 -12.34 0.34
N MET A 61 8.84 -12.61 1.53
CA MET A 61 8.68 -13.98 2.02
C MET A 61 7.60 -14.76 1.25
N VAL A 62 6.55 -14.08 0.77
CA VAL A 62 5.56 -14.71 -0.12
C VAL A 62 6.20 -15.12 -1.45
N LEU A 63 7.05 -14.26 -2.02
CA LEU A 63 7.80 -14.58 -3.24
C LEU A 63 8.81 -15.69 -3.02
N PHE A 64 9.46 -15.72 -1.85
CA PHE A 64 10.39 -16.76 -1.45
C PHE A 64 9.70 -18.13 -1.36
N GLU A 65 8.59 -18.23 -0.64
CA GLU A 65 7.81 -19.47 -0.49
C GLU A 65 7.26 -19.96 -1.83
N ALA A 66 6.88 -19.03 -2.72
CA ALA A 66 6.41 -19.36 -4.07
C ALA A 66 7.55 -19.73 -5.05
N GLY A 67 8.81 -19.72 -4.62
CA GLY A 67 9.97 -19.94 -5.51
C GLY A 67 10.18 -18.87 -6.56
N ARG A 68 9.58 -17.67 -6.38
CA ARG A 68 9.58 -16.55 -7.33
C ARG A 68 10.49 -15.39 -6.94
N LEU A 69 11.24 -15.51 -5.83
CA LEU A 69 12.17 -14.49 -5.37
C LEU A 69 13.47 -14.59 -6.20
N ALA A 70 13.49 -13.85 -7.31
CA ALA A 70 14.62 -13.88 -8.24
C ALA A 70 15.86 -13.16 -7.69
N HIS A 71 15.64 -12.06 -6.93
CA HIS A 71 16.74 -11.29 -6.35
C HIS A 71 17.44 -12.07 -5.24
N ARG A 72 18.77 -11.95 -5.14
CA ARG A 72 19.61 -12.78 -4.23
C ARG A 72 20.29 -12.02 -3.11
N GLN A 73 20.51 -10.72 -3.28
CA GLN A 73 21.28 -9.88 -2.35
C GLN A 73 20.36 -8.86 -1.66
N PHE A 74 20.30 -8.96 -0.33
CA PHE A 74 19.40 -8.14 0.47
C PHE A 74 20.17 -7.32 1.49
N LEU A 75 19.79 -6.06 1.63
CA LEU A 75 20.27 -5.14 2.66
C LEU A 75 19.23 -5.08 3.79
N ASN A 76 19.56 -5.65 4.94
CA ASN A 76 18.67 -5.69 6.10
C ASN A 76 18.63 -4.33 6.80
N ILE A 77 17.61 -3.53 6.48
CA ILE A 77 17.43 -2.18 7.05
C ILE A 77 16.57 -2.17 8.33
N ARG A 78 16.11 -3.32 8.82
CA ARG A 78 15.14 -3.42 9.93
C ARG A 78 15.61 -2.80 11.23
N ASN A 79 16.91 -2.75 11.46
CA ASN A 79 17.49 -2.25 12.70
C ASN A 79 17.88 -0.78 12.64
N LEU A 80 17.73 -0.12 11.49
CA LEU A 80 18.03 1.30 11.34
C LEU A 80 16.98 2.14 12.07
N ARG A 81 17.42 2.76 13.18
CA ARG A 81 16.54 3.53 14.08
C ARG A 81 16.03 4.81 13.41
N GLU A 82 16.83 5.39 12.53
CA GLU A 82 16.57 6.62 11.78
C GLU A 82 15.36 6.49 10.83
N LEU A 83 15.01 5.25 10.46
CA LEU A 83 13.85 4.93 9.63
C LEU A 83 12.59 4.65 10.44
N ARG A 84 12.63 4.79 11.75
CA ARG A 84 11.50 4.48 12.66
C ARG A 84 10.90 5.76 13.24
N GLY A 85 9.78 5.57 13.92
CA GLY A 85 9.12 6.62 14.69
C GLY A 85 8.19 7.51 13.88
N ILE A 86 7.42 8.28 14.62
CA ILE A 86 6.44 9.26 14.13
C ILE A 86 6.76 10.57 14.82
N GLU A 87 7.16 11.56 14.05
CA GLU A 87 7.54 12.90 14.51
C GLU A 87 6.40 13.88 14.18
N VAL A 88 6.08 14.75 15.12
CA VAL A 88 4.98 15.73 14.96
C VAL A 88 5.58 17.13 15.04
N SER A 89 5.38 17.92 13.98
CA SER A 89 5.69 19.35 13.94
C SER A 89 4.40 20.17 13.80
N ALA A 90 4.51 21.48 13.75
CA ALA A 90 3.35 22.35 13.52
C ALA A 90 2.74 22.12 12.13
N GLU A 91 3.55 21.81 11.14
CA GLU A 91 3.15 21.74 9.72
C GLU A 91 2.96 20.31 9.21
N HIS A 92 3.64 19.33 9.77
CA HIS A 92 3.68 17.97 9.26
C HIS A 92 3.68 16.94 10.38
N VAL A 93 3.11 15.78 10.08
CA VAL A 93 3.40 14.51 10.77
C VAL A 93 4.30 13.71 9.84
N THR A 94 5.50 13.35 10.34
CA THR A 94 6.53 12.64 9.56
C THR A 94 6.70 11.22 10.10
N LEU A 95 6.53 10.23 9.25
CA LEU A 95 6.67 8.81 9.56
C LEU A 95 7.96 8.29 8.97
N GLY A 96 8.77 7.58 9.75
CA GLY A 96 9.90 6.81 9.22
C GLY A 96 9.42 5.67 8.31
N ALA A 97 10.19 5.32 7.30
CA ALA A 97 9.80 4.28 6.33
C ALA A 97 9.59 2.89 6.96
N LEU A 98 10.18 2.62 8.12
CA LEU A 98 10.00 1.38 8.89
C LEU A 98 8.83 1.40 9.87
N VAL A 99 8.03 2.49 9.92
CA VAL A 99 6.77 2.52 10.68
C VAL A 99 5.86 1.41 10.17
N THR A 100 5.42 0.55 11.09
CA THR A 100 4.56 -0.60 10.78
C THR A 100 3.08 -0.19 10.71
N TYR A 101 2.23 -1.04 10.16
CA TYR A 101 0.79 -0.79 10.21
C TYR A 101 0.24 -0.77 11.64
N THR A 102 0.85 -1.55 12.55
CA THR A 102 0.51 -1.51 13.99
C THR A 102 0.85 -0.15 14.59
N ASP A 103 2.04 0.40 14.29
CA ASP A 103 2.44 1.74 14.77
C ASP A 103 1.47 2.81 14.25
N VAL A 104 1.09 2.74 12.97
CA VAL A 104 0.08 3.65 12.37
C VAL A 104 -1.23 3.59 13.12
N ARG A 105 -1.73 2.39 13.40
CA ARG A 105 -3.02 2.18 14.09
C ARG A 105 -3.03 2.66 15.53
N GLN A 106 -1.89 2.61 16.21
CA GLN A 106 -1.74 2.98 17.62
C GLN A 106 -1.40 4.46 17.84
N SER A 107 -1.05 5.18 16.78
CA SER A 107 -0.68 6.59 16.88
C SER A 107 -1.92 7.48 17.05
N GLU A 108 -2.05 8.14 18.18
CA GLU A 108 -3.16 9.06 18.50
C GLU A 108 -3.26 10.21 17.49
N VAL A 109 -2.12 10.80 17.08
CA VAL A 109 -2.11 11.89 16.11
C VAL A 109 -2.60 11.42 14.74
N LEU A 110 -2.25 10.19 14.31
CA LEU A 110 -2.73 9.65 13.04
C LEU A 110 -4.22 9.28 13.11
N GLN A 111 -4.70 8.77 14.25
CA GLN A 111 -6.12 8.50 14.45
C GLN A 111 -6.95 9.78 14.38
N SER A 112 -6.44 10.88 14.92
CA SER A 112 -7.13 12.17 14.94
C SER A 112 -7.06 12.91 13.61
N GLU A 113 -5.87 13.01 13.00
CA GLU A 113 -5.65 13.89 11.84
C GLU A 113 -5.63 13.14 10.49
N PHE A 114 -5.29 11.84 10.49
CA PHE A 114 -5.14 11.01 9.28
C PHE A 114 -5.89 9.67 9.39
N PRO A 115 -7.18 9.67 9.77
CA PRO A 115 -7.91 8.43 10.09
C PRO A 115 -8.02 7.45 8.93
N LEU A 116 -7.96 7.90 7.67
CA LEU A 116 -7.99 6.99 6.52
C LEU A 116 -6.74 6.11 6.45
N LEU A 117 -5.57 6.63 6.86
CA LEU A 117 -4.34 5.85 6.91
C LEU A 117 -4.41 4.77 7.99
N CYS A 118 -4.99 5.10 9.16
CA CYS A 118 -5.26 4.13 10.23
C CYS A 118 -6.27 3.06 9.77
N ARG A 119 -7.30 3.47 9.03
CA ARG A 119 -8.27 2.54 8.46
C ARG A 119 -7.63 1.60 7.46
N ALA A 120 -6.86 2.13 6.51
CA ALA A 120 -6.09 1.34 5.54
C ALA A 120 -5.16 0.34 6.23
N ALA A 121 -4.43 0.78 7.26
CA ALA A 121 -3.53 -0.07 8.04
C ALA A 121 -4.29 -1.21 8.73
N SER A 122 -5.50 -0.95 9.25
CA SER A 122 -6.33 -1.97 9.93
C SER A 122 -6.88 -3.04 8.97
N GLU A 123 -7.03 -2.71 7.69
CA GLU A 123 -7.55 -3.61 6.65
C GLU A 123 -6.43 -4.26 5.81
N THR A 124 -5.16 -3.92 6.07
CA THR A 124 -4.01 -4.50 5.38
C THR A 124 -3.58 -5.80 6.06
N GLY A 125 -3.75 -6.93 5.38
CA GLY A 125 -3.35 -8.24 5.89
C GLY A 125 -4.01 -8.63 7.22
N GLY A 126 -3.39 -9.57 7.95
CA GLY A 126 -3.74 -9.93 9.32
C GLY A 126 -2.77 -9.29 10.32
N LEU A 127 -3.01 -9.49 11.63
CA LEU A 127 -2.21 -8.88 12.71
C LEU A 127 -0.71 -9.18 12.60
N ALA A 128 -0.33 -10.40 12.23
CA ALA A 128 1.08 -10.77 12.02
C ALA A 128 1.73 -9.94 10.90
N ILE A 129 0.99 -9.68 9.81
CA ILE A 129 1.43 -8.81 8.73
C ILE A 129 1.50 -7.35 9.19
N GLN A 130 0.51 -6.88 9.96
CA GLN A 130 0.47 -5.51 10.47
C GLN A 130 1.62 -5.21 11.44
N ASN A 131 2.05 -6.19 12.23
CA ASN A 131 3.18 -6.05 13.14
C ASN A 131 4.55 -6.03 12.43
N ARG A 132 4.62 -6.43 11.18
CA ARG A 132 5.86 -6.59 10.41
C ARG A 132 5.93 -5.72 9.17
N GLY A 133 4.84 -5.64 8.43
CA GLY A 133 4.74 -4.85 7.20
C GLY A 133 4.92 -3.37 7.52
N THR A 134 5.76 -2.71 6.72
CA THR A 134 6.10 -1.30 6.90
C THR A 134 5.45 -0.44 5.83
N LEU A 135 5.14 0.80 6.18
CA LEU A 135 4.52 1.73 5.24
C LEU A 135 5.46 2.02 4.05
N GLY A 136 6.75 2.23 4.32
CA GLY A 136 7.75 2.40 3.26
C GLY A 136 7.88 1.18 2.36
N GLY A 137 7.88 -0.03 2.94
CA GLY A 137 7.89 -1.28 2.17
C GLY A 137 6.67 -1.42 1.27
N ASN A 138 5.48 -1.03 1.72
CA ASN A 138 4.25 -1.04 0.93
C ASN A 138 4.32 -0.06 -0.25
N ILE A 139 4.84 1.15 -0.03
CA ILE A 139 5.04 2.17 -1.06
C ILE A 139 6.02 1.67 -2.13
N VAL A 140 7.22 1.23 -1.73
CA VAL A 140 8.29 0.81 -2.65
C VAL A 140 7.97 -0.52 -3.36
N ASN A 141 7.14 -1.37 -2.77
CA ASN A 141 6.62 -2.57 -3.46
C ASN A 141 5.78 -2.23 -4.69
N ALA A 142 5.28 -1.01 -4.81
CA ALA A 142 4.57 -0.46 -5.97
C ALA A 142 3.44 -1.37 -6.50
N SER A 143 2.67 -1.96 -5.58
CA SER A 143 1.49 -2.73 -5.96
C SER A 143 0.33 -1.77 -6.27
N PRO A 144 -0.30 -1.85 -7.45
CA PRO A 144 -1.48 -1.04 -7.75
C PRO A 144 -2.68 -1.37 -6.85
N ALA A 145 -2.67 -2.55 -6.20
CA ALA A 145 -3.71 -3.00 -5.30
C ALA A 145 -3.34 -2.83 -3.80
N ALA A 146 -2.32 -2.03 -3.50
CA ALA A 146 -1.97 -1.69 -2.12
C ALA A 146 -3.04 -0.81 -1.47
N ASP A 147 -3.28 -1.03 -0.18
CA ASP A 147 -4.40 -0.40 0.55
C ASP A 147 -4.06 0.99 1.10
N SER A 148 -2.79 1.25 1.46
CA SER A 148 -2.36 2.53 2.02
C SER A 148 -2.21 3.68 1.00
N PRO A 149 -1.79 3.44 -0.27
CA PRO A 149 -1.57 4.48 -1.25
C PRO A 149 -2.73 5.44 -1.46
N PRO A 150 -3.99 5.01 -1.60
CA PRO A 150 -5.09 5.95 -1.74
C PRO A 150 -5.23 6.94 -0.58
N ALA A 151 -5.01 6.47 0.67
CA ALA A 151 -5.03 7.36 1.83
C ALA A 151 -3.88 8.38 1.80
N LEU A 152 -2.67 7.95 1.41
CA LEU A 152 -1.51 8.84 1.28
C LEU A 152 -1.72 9.89 0.18
N LEU A 153 -2.33 9.52 -0.95
CA LEU A 153 -2.63 10.41 -2.07
C LEU A 153 -3.62 11.53 -1.68
N VAL A 154 -4.72 11.20 -0.98
CA VAL A 154 -5.69 12.23 -0.57
C VAL A 154 -5.17 13.13 0.56
N TYR A 155 -4.13 12.71 1.27
CA TYR A 155 -3.43 13.53 2.25
C TYR A 155 -2.25 14.31 1.68
N ASP A 156 -2.03 14.27 0.36
CA ASP A 156 -0.94 14.95 -0.34
C ASP A 156 0.43 14.62 0.28
N ALA A 157 0.68 13.35 0.53
CA ALA A 157 1.92 12.87 1.14
C ALA A 157 3.14 13.24 0.28
N GLU A 158 4.23 13.58 0.94
CA GLU A 158 5.56 13.75 0.36
C GLU A 158 6.48 12.63 0.82
N LEU A 159 7.37 12.19 -0.05
CA LEU A 159 8.38 11.18 0.25
C LEU A 159 9.76 11.80 0.30
N GLU A 160 10.55 11.44 1.31
CA GLU A 160 11.96 11.80 1.41
C GLU A 160 12.81 10.60 1.02
N LEU A 161 13.57 10.76 -0.07
CA LEU A 161 14.49 9.78 -0.60
C LEU A 161 15.91 10.15 -0.17
N LEU A 162 16.60 9.17 0.41
CA LEU A 162 17.95 9.33 0.98
C LEU A 162 18.97 8.66 0.06
N SER A 163 20.12 9.29 -0.10
CA SER A 163 21.30 8.74 -0.78
C SER A 163 22.57 9.13 -0.02
N SER A 164 23.72 8.55 -0.37
CA SER A 164 25.02 8.93 0.20
C SER A 164 25.39 10.39 -0.05
N THR A 165 24.79 11.04 -1.04
CA THR A 165 25.05 12.44 -1.42
C THR A 165 24.05 13.44 -0.85
N GLY A 166 23.02 12.97 -0.12
CA GLY A 166 22.01 13.82 0.49
C GLY A 166 20.59 13.26 0.37
N SER A 167 19.60 14.13 0.53
CA SER A 167 18.19 13.76 0.43
C SER A 167 17.46 14.65 -0.56
N ARG A 168 16.37 14.12 -1.12
CA ARG A 168 15.41 14.89 -1.94
C ARG A 168 13.99 14.52 -1.59
N ARG A 169 13.06 15.47 -1.80
CA ARG A 169 11.63 15.25 -1.62
C ARG A 169 10.94 15.11 -2.96
N VAL A 170 9.95 14.24 -3.00
CA VAL A 170 9.09 14.03 -4.16
C VAL A 170 7.64 13.95 -3.70
N SER A 171 6.72 14.47 -4.51
CA SER A 171 5.29 14.26 -4.29
C SER A 171 4.96 12.78 -4.41
N TYR A 172 4.16 12.24 -3.49
CA TYR A 172 3.73 10.85 -3.61
C TYR A 172 2.91 10.60 -4.87
N GLN A 173 2.17 11.59 -5.35
CA GLN A 173 1.38 11.50 -6.58
C GLN A 173 2.24 11.22 -7.82
N GLU A 174 3.50 11.67 -7.84
CA GLU A 174 4.42 11.47 -8.96
C GLU A 174 5.33 10.24 -8.79
N PHE A 175 5.31 9.63 -7.60
CA PHE A 175 6.30 8.62 -7.24
C PHE A 175 6.16 7.30 -8.00
N HIS A 176 4.93 6.85 -8.25
CA HIS A 176 4.66 5.65 -9.05
C HIS A 176 4.48 6.03 -10.51
N THR A 177 5.45 5.69 -11.37
CA THR A 177 5.47 6.10 -12.78
C THR A 177 4.88 5.06 -13.73
N GLY A 178 4.65 3.83 -13.24
CA GLY A 178 4.06 2.74 -14.01
C GLY A 178 3.96 1.47 -13.16
N TYR A 179 3.49 0.38 -13.76
CA TYR A 179 3.38 -0.90 -13.06
C TYR A 179 4.74 -1.36 -12.53
N LYS A 180 4.89 -1.41 -11.19
CA LYS A 180 6.16 -1.73 -10.51
C LYS A 180 7.32 -0.78 -10.86
N GLN A 181 7.03 0.45 -11.29
CA GLN A 181 8.02 1.47 -11.61
C GLN A 181 7.90 2.66 -10.67
N LEU A 182 9.05 3.19 -10.25
CA LEU A 182 9.18 4.24 -9.24
C LEU A 182 10.06 5.37 -9.75
N MET A 183 9.79 6.60 -9.28
CA MET A 183 10.68 7.77 -9.43
C MET A 183 11.85 7.71 -8.40
N MET A 184 12.35 6.52 -8.11
CA MET A 184 13.44 6.27 -7.16
C MET A 184 14.65 5.74 -7.92
N ARG A 185 15.83 6.27 -7.63
CA ARG A 185 17.09 5.82 -8.21
C ARG A 185 17.54 4.52 -7.53
N PRO A 186 18.37 3.69 -8.19
CA PRO A 186 18.84 2.42 -7.62
C PRO A 186 19.64 2.56 -6.31
N GLU A 187 20.32 3.69 -6.13
CA GLU A 187 21.12 4.04 -4.95
C GLU A 187 20.33 4.73 -3.85
N GLU A 188 19.04 5.04 -4.08
CA GLU A 188 18.21 5.73 -3.10
C GLU A 188 17.45 4.75 -2.19
N LEU A 189 17.21 5.22 -0.97
CA LEU A 189 16.36 4.58 0.02
C LEU A 189 15.20 5.50 0.42
N LEU A 190 13.98 5.00 0.46
CA LEU A 190 12.86 5.74 1.04
C LEU A 190 13.10 5.86 2.56
N GLY A 191 13.33 7.09 3.02
CA GLY A 191 13.61 7.39 4.42
C GLY A 191 12.37 7.75 5.23
N ARG A 192 11.56 8.66 4.70
CA ARG A 192 10.43 9.25 5.44
C ARG A 192 9.22 9.49 4.54
N ILE A 193 8.04 9.47 5.16
CA ILE A 193 6.76 9.86 4.57
C ILE A 193 6.25 11.05 5.38
N ARG A 194 6.02 12.18 4.73
CA ARG A 194 5.56 13.43 5.36
C ARG A 194 4.11 13.67 4.99
N LEU A 195 3.29 13.91 5.99
CA LEU A 195 1.87 14.21 5.84
C LEU A 195 1.64 15.66 6.27
N PRO A 196 1.25 16.56 5.37
CA PRO A 196 0.95 17.94 5.73
C PRO A 196 -0.28 17.99 6.64
N ARG A 197 -0.16 18.69 7.77
CA ARG A 197 -1.26 18.92 8.71
C ARG A 197 -2.19 19.98 8.13
N ARG A 198 -3.47 19.74 8.26
CA ARG A 198 -4.50 20.61 7.72
C ARG A 198 -5.51 21.00 8.79
N PRO A 199 -6.16 22.19 8.67
CA PRO A 199 -7.27 22.54 9.54
C PRO A 199 -8.33 21.43 9.57
N GLY A 200 -8.97 21.24 10.71
CA GLY A 200 -10.06 20.26 10.90
C GLY A 200 -11.28 20.54 10.02
N GLY A 201 -12.28 19.68 10.11
CA GLY A 201 -13.56 19.82 9.41
C GLY A 201 -13.64 19.10 8.07
N LEU A 202 -12.64 18.28 7.72
CA LEU A 202 -12.74 17.39 6.57
C LEU A 202 -13.57 16.15 6.93
N ARG A 203 -14.46 15.74 6.04
CA ARG A 203 -15.06 14.41 6.04
C ARG A 203 -14.05 13.43 5.50
N HIS A 204 -13.92 12.31 6.16
CA HIS A 204 -13.00 11.23 5.79
C HIS A 204 -13.81 9.99 5.39
N TYR A 205 -13.56 9.45 4.20
CA TYR A 205 -14.23 8.27 3.69
C TYR A 205 -13.22 7.26 3.14
N TYR A 206 -13.26 6.03 3.65
CA TYR A 206 -12.41 4.94 3.18
C TYR A 206 -13.25 3.69 2.94
N ARG A 207 -13.07 3.06 1.78
CA ARG A 207 -13.75 1.83 1.44
C ARG A 207 -12.83 0.87 0.70
N LYS A 208 -12.57 -0.28 1.32
CA LYS A 208 -11.94 -1.43 0.68
C LYS A 208 -13.02 -2.42 0.27
N VAL A 209 -13.00 -2.80 -1.01
CA VAL A 209 -13.88 -3.83 -1.57
C VAL A 209 -13.03 -5.04 -1.93
N GLY A 210 -13.25 -6.14 -1.24
CA GLY A 210 -12.52 -7.40 -1.39
C GLY A 210 -13.47 -8.59 -1.41
N THR A 211 -12.94 -9.80 -1.47
CA THR A 211 -13.72 -11.05 -1.40
C THR A 211 -14.16 -11.38 0.02
N ARG A 212 -13.50 -10.82 1.04
CA ARG A 212 -13.76 -11.00 2.48
C ARG A 212 -13.25 -9.78 3.25
N LYS A 213 -13.64 -9.66 4.54
CA LYS A 213 -13.29 -8.48 5.37
C LYS A 213 -11.79 -8.37 5.69
N ALA A 214 -11.07 -9.47 5.81
CA ALA A 214 -9.65 -9.48 6.18
C ALA A 214 -8.84 -10.35 5.20
N GLN A 215 -7.53 -10.08 5.10
CA GLN A 215 -6.56 -10.83 4.31
C GLN A 215 -7.01 -11.06 2.85
N ALA A 216 -7.61 -10.05 2.25
CA ALA A 216 -8.00 -10.05 0.85
C ALA A 216 -7.26 -8.96 0.09
N ILE A 217 -6.83 -9.28 -1.14
CA ILE A 217 -6.33 -8.26 -2.06
C ILE A 217 -7.54 -7.45 -2.55
N SER A 218 -7.41 -6.13 -2.59
CA SER A 218 -8.47 -5.22 -2.97
C SER A 218 -8.88 -5.43 -4.43
N LYS A 219 -10.19 -5.57 -4.67
CA LYS A 219 -10.79 -5.38 -6.00
C LYS A 219 -10.86 -3.90 -6.33
N ILE A 220 -11.19 -3.09 -5.32
CA ILE A 220 -11.10 -1.63 -5.30
C ILE A 220 -10.72 -1.20 -3.88
N CYS A 221 -9.88 -0.18 -3.80
CA CYS A 221 -9.65 0.60 -2.60
C CYS A 221 -9.93 2.07 -2.92
N PHE A 222 -10.77 2.72 -2.16
CA PHE A 222 -11.16 4.12 -2.32
C PHE A 222 -10.84 4.89 -1.06
N ALA A 223 -10.24 6.05 -1.22
CA ALA A 223 -10.08 7.05 -0.18
C ALA A 223 -10.62 8.40 -0.68
N GLY A 224 -11.40 9.07 0.16
CA GLY A 224 -11.93 10.40 -0.12
C GLY A 224 -11.83 11.29 1.11
N VAL A 225 -11.41 12.52 0.92
CA VAL A 225 -11.52 13.60 1.92
C VAL A 225 -12.19 14.79 1.28
N GLY A 226 -13.06 15.47 2.03
CA GLY A 226 -13.72 16.63 1.49
C GLY A 226 -14.44 17.44 2.57
N ARG A 227 -14.84 18.64 2.18
CA ARG A 227 -15.65 19.57 2.98
C ARG A 227 -16.71 20.18 2.10
N SER A 228 -17.93 20.20 2.60
CA SER A 228 -19.03 20.93 2.00
C SER A 228 -19.59 21.95 2.98
N ARG A 229 -20.18 23.03 2.44
CA ARG A 229 -20.89 24.05 3.19
C ARG A 229 -22.20 24.35 2.48
N ALA A 230 -23.31 24.24 3.17
CA ALA A 230 -24.65 24.38 2.60
C ALA A 230 -24.84 23.51 1.33
N GLY A 231 -24.35 22.27 1.35
CA GLY A 231 -24.42 21.34 0.22
C GLY A 231 -23.47 21.62 -0.94
N ARG A 232 -22.66 22.70 -0.90
CA ARG A 232 -21.66 23.02 -1.91
C ARG A 232 -20.28 22.49 -1.51
N ILE A 233 -19.60 21.82 -2.41
CA ILE A 233 -18.24 21.25 -2.18
C ILE A 233 -17.22 22.40 -2.19
N GLU A 234 -16.57 22.64 -1.04
CA GLU A 234 -15.48 23.62 -0.93
C GLU A 234 -14.13 22.97 -1.27
N GLU A 235 -13.95 21.73 -0.88
CA GLU A 235 -12.71 20.96 -1.06
C GLU A 235 -13.05 19.49 -1.22
N ILE A 236 -12.42 18.80 -2.16
CA ILE A 236 -12.55 17.36 -2.34
C ILE A 236 -11.26 16.76 -2.91
N ARG A 237 -10.84 15.61 -2.37
CA ARG A 237 -9.74 14.81 -2.87
C ARG A 237 -10.15 13.36 -2.89
N ILE A 238 -9.86 12.68 -4.00
CA ILE A 238 -10.30 11.33 -4.29
C ILE A 238 -9.13 10.53 -4.82
N ALA A 239 -8.88 9.36 -4.24
CA ALA A 239 -7.87 8.45 -4.75
C ALA A 239 -8.33 7.00 -4.70
N LEU A 240 -7.86 6.20 -5.65
CA LEU A 240 -8.24 4.81 -5.78
C LEU A 240 -7.02 3.90 -6.00
N GLY A 241 -7.15 2.68 -5.50
CA GLY A 241 -6.26 1.56 -5.81
C GLY A 241 -6.99 0.50 -6.63
N SER A 242 -6.26 -0.32 -7.36
CA SER A 242 -6.75 -1.42 -8.22
C SER A 242 -7.58 -0.97 -9.43
N VAL A 243 -7.45 0.26 -9.86
CA VAL A 243 -8.22 0.85 -10.99
C VAL A 243 -7.34 1.37 -12.13
N ALA A 244 -6.02 1.31 -11.98
CA ALA A 244 -5.03 1.74 -12.94
C ALA A 244 -3.71 0.96 -12.70
N PRO A 245 -2.69 1.06 -13.57
CA PRO A 245 -1.36 0.46 -13.34
C PRO A 245 -0.67 0.95 -12.06
N VAL A 246 -1.07 2.11 -11.55
CA VAL A 246 -0.59 2.73 -10.30
C VAL A 246 -1.78 3.15 -9.42
N PRO A 247 -1.60 3.36 -8.10
CA PRO A 247 -2.58 4.08 -7.30
C PRO A 247 -2.84 5.47 -7.90
N LEU A 248 -4.11 5.82 -8.07
CA LEU A 248 -4.54 6.98 -8.84
C LEU A 248 -5.19 8.04 -7.96
N ARG A 249 -4.75 9.32 -8.08
CA ARG A 249 -5.49 10.49 -7.63
C ARG A 249 -6.44 10.94 -8.76
N ALA A 250 -7.73 10.99 -8.49
CA ALA A 250 -8.76 11.28 -9.50
C ALA A 250 -8.96 12.79 -9.69
N THR A 251 -7.91 13.49 -10.13
CA THR A 251 -7.88 14.97 -10.23
C THR A 251 -8.91 15.54 -11.21
N LYS A 252 -9.15 14.86 -12.34
CA LYS A 252 -10.19 15.30 -13.30
C LYS A 252 -11.59 15.18 -12.71
N THR A 253 -11.84 14.15 -11.93
CA THR A 253 -13.10 13.99 -11.20
C THR A 253 -13.25 15.06 -10.11
N GLU A 254 -12.17 15.36 -9.38
CA GLU A 254 -12.15 16.44 -8.38
C GLU A 254 -12.46 17.80 -8.99
N GLU A 255 -11.92 18.12 -10.17
CA GLU A 255 -12.20 19.35 -10.91
C GLU A 255 -13.68 19.50 -11.28
N VAL A 256 -14.34 18.43 -11.71
CA VAL A 256 -15.78 18.42 -12.02
C VAL A 256 -16.64 18.69 -10.78
N LEU A 257 -16.19 18.21 -9.61
CA LEU A 257 -16.97 18.24 -8.38
C LEU A 257 -16.75 19.52 -7.55
N THR A 258 -15.54 20.08 -7.59
CA THR A 258 -15.17 21.21 -6.74
C THR A 258 -16.00 22.47 -7.06
N GLY A 259 -16.50 23.14 -6.02
CA GLY A 259 -17.29 24.36 -6.14
C GLY A 259 -18.74 24.14 -6.59
N GLN A 260 -19.20 22.90 -6.78
CA GLN A 260 -20.55 22.57 -7.20
C GLN A 260 -21.44 22.18 -6.02
N THR A 261 -22.76 22.37 -6.20
CA THR A 261 -23.76 21.89 -5.22
C THR A 261 -24.09 20.43 -5.48
N ILE A 262 -24.09 19.62 -4.41
CA ILE A 262 -24.33 18.18 -4.50
C ILE A 262 -25.81 17.92 -4.75
N ASP A 263 -26.13 17.52 -5.97
CA ASP A 263 -27.44 17.04 -6.42
C ASP A 263 -27.29 15.79 -7.29
N ALA A 264 -28.40 15.25 -7.76
CA ALA A 264 -28.41 14.05 -8.61
C ALA A 264 -27.66 14.26 -9.94
N GLY A 265 -27.68 15.50 -10.48
CA GLY A 265 -26.95 15.85 -11.70
C GLY A 265 -25.44 15.84 -11.49
N LEU A 266 -24.96 16.43 -10.41
CA LEU A 266 -23.54 16.44 -10.06
C LEU A 266 -23.04 15.03 -9.74
N ILE A 267 -23.80 14.23 -8.99
CA ILE A 267 -23.46 12.85 -8.69
C ILE A 267 -23.28 12.08 -9.99
N LYS A 268 -24.20 12.21 -10.94
CA LYS A 268 -24.07 11.56 -12.25
C LYS A 268 -22.83 12.04 -13.00
N ALA A 269 -22.58 13.37 -13.05
CA ALA A 269 -21.41 13.94 -13.72
C ALA A 269 -20.09 13.43 -13.10
N GLY A 270 -20.00 13.37 -11.77
CA GLY A 270 -18.83 12.82 -11.06
C GLY A 270 -18.60 11.34 -11.37
N ARG A 271 -19.64 10.52 -11.39
CA ARG A 271 -19.57 9.11 -11.77
C ARG A 271 -19.08 8.91 -13.21
N ASP A 272 -19.61 9.72 -14.14
CA ASP A 272 -19.21 9.69 -15.55
C ASP A 272 -17.75 10.15 -15.72
N ALA A 273 -17.31 11.18 -14.99
CA ALA A 273 -15.93 11.66 -14.98
C ALA A 273 -14.97 10.59 -14.45
N LEU A 274 -15.27 10.01 -13.28
CA LEU A 274 -14.45 8.94 -12.69
C LEU A 274 -14.34 7.73 -13.62
N SER A 275 -15.43 7.32 -14.25
CA SER A 275 -15.45 6.19 -15.16
C SER A 275 -14.57 6.38 -16.40
N LYS A 276 -14.33 7.64 -16.81
CA LYS A 276 -13.43 7.99 -17.92
C LYS A 276 -11.97 8.15 -17.48
N GLU A 277 -11.75 8.42 -16.19
CA GLU A 277 -10.41 8.66 -15.64
C GLU A 277 -9.69 7.38 -15.23
N ILE A 278 -10.42 6.36 -14.79
CA ILE A 278 -9.86 5.08 -14.36
C ILE A 278 -9.80 4.07 -15.52
N VAL A 279 -8.77 3.21 -15.52
CA VAL A 279 -8.54 2.18 -16.55
C VAL A 279 -8.25 0.83 -15.87
N PRO A 280 -9.27 0.23 -15.23
CA PRO A 280 -9.10 -1.07 -14.59
C PRO A 280 -8.96 -2.20 -15.60
N ILE A 281 -8.27 -3.27 -15.18
CA ILE A 281 -8.07 -4.49 -15.97
C ILE A 281 -8.95 -5.64 -15.46
N ASP A 282 -9.18 -6.62 -16.31
CA ASP A 282 -9.65 -7.94 -15.92
C ASP A 282 -8.51 -8.75 -15.32
N ASP A 283 -8.73 -9.36 -14.17
CA ASP A 283 -7.80 -10.29 -13.54
C ASP A 283 -8.57 -11.39 -12.77
N ILE A 284 -7.83 -12.34 -12.17
CA ILE A 284 -8.42 -13.44 -11.40
C ILE A 284 -9.28 -12.98 -10.21
N ARG A 285 -9.21 -11.70 -9.83
CA ARG A 285 -9.93 -11.14 -8.68
C ARG A 285 -11.24 -10.49 -9.09
N SER A 286 -11.29 -9.87 -10.28
CA SER A 286 -12.47 -9.12 -10.74
C SER A 286 -12.35 -8.67 -12.18
N THR A 287 -13.50 -8.36 -12.80
CA THR A 287 -13.56 -7.75 -14.14
C THR A 287 -13.41 -6.22 -14.08
N ALA A 288 -12.92 -5.63 -15.18
CA ALA A 288 -12.84 -4.18 -15.37
C ALA A 288 -14.23 -3.53 -15.19
N ASN A 289 -15.26 -4.09 -15.78
CA ASN A 289 -16.62 -3.59 -15.68
C ASN A 289 -17.15 -3.57 -14.23
N TYR A 290 -16.88 -4.63 -13.44
CA TYR A 290 -17.22 -4.63 -12.02
C TYR A 290 -16.51 -3.52 -11.28
N ARG A 291 -15.21 -3.31 -11.53
CA ARG A 291 -14.40 -2.27 -10.88
C ARG A 291 -14.91 -0.87 -11.23
N LEU A 292 -15.24 -0.60 -12.50
CA LEU A 292 -15.85 0.67 -12.95
C LEU A 292 -17.16 0.95 -12.19
N ARG A 293 -18.07 -0.02 -12.16
CA ARG A 293 -19.36 0.13 -11.47
C ARG A 293 -19.21 0.37 -9.98
N VAL A 294 -18.33 -0.39 -9.32
CA VAL A 294 -18.09 -0.26 -7.87
C VAL A 294 -17.42 1.05 -7.55
N ALA A 295 -16.44 1.51 -8.34
CA ALA A 295 -15.78 2.81 -8.14
C ALA A 295 -16.81 3.95 -8.21
N ALA A 296 -17.68 3.95 -9.22
CA ALA A 296 -18.75 4.93 -9.38
C ALA A 296 -19.75 4.92 -8.20
N ASN A 297 -20.13 3.74 -7.72
CA ASN A 297 -21.06 3.63 -6.59
C ASN A 297 -20.43 4.10 -5.27
N VAL A 298 -19.14 3.81 -5.06
CA VAL A 298 -18.42 4.25 -3.85
C VAL A 298 -18.19 5.77 -3.86
N LEU A 299 -17.97 6.37 -5.06
CA LEU A 299 -17.93 7.82 -5.20
C LEU A 299 -19.28 8.45 -4.84
N GLU A 300 -20.39 7.92 -5.36
CA GLU A 300 -21.74 8.36 -5.01
C GLU A 300 -21.99 8.33 -3.50
N ASP A 301 -21.64 7.21 -2.85
CA ASP A 301 -21.77 7.03 -1.40
C ASP A 301 -20.96 8.11 -0.62
N PHE A 302 -19.76 8.43 -1.08
CA PHE A 302 -18.96 9.49 -0.50
C PHE A 302 -19.60 10.88 -0.70
N LEU A 303 -20.11 11.22 -1.90
CA LEU A 303 -20.78 12.49 -2.17
C LEU A 303 -22.05 12.66 -1.33
N LEU A 304 -22.86 11.62 -1.18
CA LEU A 304 -24.04 11.63 -0.30
C LEU A 304 -23.66 11.89 1.16
N GLN A 305 -22.54 11.33 1.64
CA GLN A 305 -22.05 11.63 2.98
C GLN A 305 -21.55 13.08 3.13
N LEU A 306 -20.98 13.66 2.08
CA LEU A 306 -20.62 15.08 2.08
C LEU A 306 -21.85 16.00 2.10
N GLN A 307 -22.93 15.62 1.42
CA GLN A 307 -24.18 16.40 1.37
C GLN A 307 -24.82 16.54 2.77
N THR A 308 -24.72 15.50 3.61
CA THR A 308 -25.32 15.50 4.96
C THR A 308 -24.54 16.34 5.99
N GLN A 309 -23.47 17.00 5.60
CA GLN A 309 -22.67 17.92 6.43
C GLN A 309 -23.24 19.36 6.44
N ALA A 310 -24.56 19.54 6.45
CA ALA A 310 -25.19 20.84 6.54
C ALA A 310 -25.17 21.39 7.98
#